data_e13b1b983b1843b6e16b779c78bb3820
#
_entry.id   e13b1b983b1843b6e16b779c78bb3820
#
_cell.length_a   1.000
_cell.length_b   1.000
_cell.length_c   1.000
_cell.angle_alpha   90.00
_cell.angle_beta   90.00
_cell.angle_gamma   90.00
#
_symmetry.space_group_name_H-M   'P 1'
#
loop_
_entity.id
_entity.type
_entity.pdbx_description
1 polymer ?
#
loop_
_entity_poly.entity_id
_entity_poly.type
_entity_poly.pdbx_seq_one_letter_code
_entity_poly.pdbx_strand_id
1 'polypeptide(L)'
;MNLMNPQPPADFSQEEAQRYSRNALLDQVGWEGQAGLRAGKVLVVGAGGLGSAALLYLAAAGVGHLGVVDGDAVELSNLQRQILYRTHDLGRRKVASATEPLASLNPHCRVETFDLRLDPGNVREVVQGFEVVLDASDNFPTRFLLAECCWQNQVPLVSAAATGWHGQLLVALPGSGNPCYRCLVPQAPPEKAVPPSAQAGILGAVA
;
A
#
# COMPACT_ATOMS: atom_id res chain seq x y z
N MET A 1 29.33 2.84 -25.47
CA MET A 1 27.90 2.69 -25.23
C MET A 1 27.37 4.08 -24.87
N ASN A 2 26.67 4.75 -25.81
CA ASN A 2 26.11 6.08 -25.55
C ASN A 2 24.92 5.91 -24.62
N LEU A 3 25.12 6.21 -23.36
CA LEU A 3 24.01 6.32 -22.37
C LEU A 3 23.22 7.59 -22.72
N MET A 4 22.45 7.55 -23.80
CA MET A 4 21.46 8.60 -24.03
C MET A 4 20.43 8.50 -22.92
N ASN A 5 20.43 9.51 -22.06
CA ASN A 5 19.38 9.68 -21.06
C ASN A 5 18.03 9.76 -21.82
N PRO A 6 17.11 8.82 -21.64
CA PRO A 6 15.85 8.84 -22.39
C PRO A 6 15.12 10.15 -22.13
N GLN A 7 14.71 10.83 -23.19
CA GLN A 7 14.00 12.11 -23.06
C GLN A 7 12.61 11.86 -22.48
N PRO A 8 12.16 12.70 -21.52
CA PRO A 8 10.82 12.60 -20.98
C PRO A 8 9.77 12.87 -22.08
N PRO A 9 8.63 12.18 -22.06
CA PRO A 9 7.49 12.50 -22.89
C PRO A 9 7.00 13.95 -22.65
N ALA A 10 6.39 14.55 -23.68
CA ALA A 10 5.96 15.95 -23.63
C ALA A 10 4.87 16.26 -22.58
N ASP A 11 4.18 15.25 -22.09
CA ASP A 11 3.13 15.34 -21.09
C ASP A 11 3.67 15.27 -19.64
N PHE A 12 4.98 15.06 -19.45
CA PHE A 12 5.63 15.24 -18.16
C PHE A 12 6.13 16.69 -18.01
N SER A 13 5.82 17.32 -16.89
CA SER A 13 6.40 18.60 -16.53
C SER A 13 7.91 18.48 -16.29
N GLN A 14 8.61 19.59 -16.34
CA GLN A 14 10.06 19.62 -16.06
C GLN A 14 10.36 19.13 -14.63
N GLU A 15 9.48 19.43 -13.67
CA GLU A 15 9.60 18.96 -12.29
C GLU A 15 9.44 17.45 -12.19
N GLU A 16 8.40 16.89 -12.81
CA GLU A 16 8.19 15.43 -12.86
C GLU A 16 9.36 14.72 -13.55
N ALA A 17 9.83 15.27 -14.67
CA ALA A 17 10.98 14.74 -15.39
C ALA A 17 12.24 14.68 -14.50
N GLN A 18 12.47 15.71 -13.70
CA GLN A 18 13.59 15.71 -12.75
C GLN A 18 13.34 14.75 -11.59
N ARG A 19 12.14 14.74 -11.02
CA ARG A 19 11.73 13.89 -9.88
C ARG A 19 11.90 12.41 -10.19
N TYR A 20 11.43 11.97 -11.36
CA TYR A 20 11.39 10.55 -11.74
C TYR A 20 12.58 10.12 -12.62
N SER A 21 13.56 11.01 -12.87
CA SER A 21 14.70 10.72 -13.73
C SER A 21 15.43 9.42 -13.39
N ARG A 22 15.54 9.08 -12.09
CA ARG A 22 16.22 7.87 -11.63
C ARG A 22 15.42 6.59 -11.90
N ASN A 23 14.09 6.66 -11.82
CA ASN A 23 13.21 5.56 -12.20
C ASN A 23 13.29 5.31 -13.71
N ALA A 24 13.23 6.38 -14.50
CA ALA A 24 13.27 6.31 -15.96
C ALA A 24 14.59 5.79 -16.55
N LEU A 25 15.67 5.78 -15.77
CA LEU A 25 16.95 5.16 -16.16
C LEU A 25 16.98 3.63 -16.01
N LEU A 26 16.00 3.04 -15.31
CA LEU A 26 15.89 1.59 -15.20
C LEU A 26 15.22 1.05 -16.47
N ASP A 27 15.91 0.17 -17.21
CA ASP A 27 15.44 -0.38 -18.48
C ASP A 27 14.04 -0.99 -18.40
N GLN A 28 13.69 -1.59 -17.26
CA GLN A 28 12.39 -2.23 -17.03
C GLN A 28 11.28 -1.23 -16.68
N VAL A 29 11.62 0.02 -16.37
CA VAL A 29 10.66 1.09 -16.06
C VAL A 29 10.58 2.06 -17.23
N GLY A 30 11.67 2.74 -17.55
CA GLY A 30 11.69 3.77 -18.58
C GLY A 30 10.66 4.88 -18.33
N TRP A 31 10.45 5.73 -19.30
CA TRP A 31 9.39 6.74 -19.26
C TRP A 31 7.99 6.14 -19.46
N GLU A 32 7.90 5.03 -20.19
CA GLU A 32 6.64 4.30 -20.37
C GLU A 32 6.13 3.72 -19.05
N GLY A 33 6.98 3.03 -18.30
CA GLY A 33 6.63 2.54 -16.96
C GLY A 33 6.32 3.67 -15.99
N GLN A 34 7.04 4.80 -16.06
CA GLN A 34 6.73 5.97 -15.23
C GLN A 34 5.38 6.60 -15.59
N ALA A 35 4.99 6.61 -16.87
CA ALA A 35 3.67 7.01 -17.29
C ALA A 35 2.59 6.05 -16.77
N GLY A 36 2.88 4.75 -16.77
CA GLY A 36 2.03 3.74 -16.14
C GLY A 36 1.85 3.97 -14.64
N LEU A 37 2.93 4.26 -13.90
CA LEU A 37 2.84 4.60 -12.47
C LEU A 37 1.98 5.84 -12.24
N ARG A 38 2.17 6.90 -13.04
CA ARG A 38 1.39 8.14 -12.96
C ARG A 38 -0.10 7.92 -13.24
N ALA A 39 -0.44 7.01 -14.13
CA ALA A 39 -1.83 6.64 -14.42
C ALA A 39 -2.43 5.68 -13.38
N GLY A 40 -1.57 4.95 -12.66
CA GLY A 40 -1.93 3.85 -11.77
C GLY A 40 -2.73 4.29 -10.55
N LYS A 41 -3.61 3.40 -10.10
CA LYS A 41 -4.50 3.57 -8.95
C LYS A 41 -4.31 2.42 -7.98
N VAL A 42 -3.76 2.69 -6.81
CA VAL A 42 -3.45 1.68 -5.79
C VAL A 42 -4.23 1.96 -4.51
N LEU A 43 -4.95 0.94 -4.02
CA LEU A 43 -5.59 0.98 -2.70
C LEU A 43 -4.66 0.34 -1.67
N VAL A 44 -4.36 1.05 -0.60
CA VAL A 44 -3.62 0.51 0.55
C VAL A 44 -4.58 0.36 1.73
N VAL A 45 -4.77 -0.87 2.17
CA VAL A 45 -5.63 -1.21 3.30
C VAL A 45 -4.79 -1.47 4.53
N GLY A 46 -4.94 -0.61 5.52
CA GLY A 46 -4.09 -0.51 6.71
C GLY A 46 -2.97 0.51 6.52
N ALA A 47 -3.01 1.59 7.30
CA ALA A 47 -1.98 2.63 7.37
C ALA A 47 -1.09 2.46 8.62
N GLY A 48 -0.85 1.20 8.99
CA GLY A 48 0.05 0.78 10.07
C GLY A 48 1.52 0.83 9.67
N GLY A 49 2.35 -0.06 10.23
CA GLY A 49 3.79 -0.13 9.93
C GLY A 49 4.05 -0.40 8.45
N LEU A 50 3.52 -1.51 7.92
CA LEU A 50 3.64 -1.89 6.51
C LEU A 50 3.04 -0.83 5.58
N GLY A 51 1.81 -0.38 5.87
CA GLY A 51 1.12 0.62 5.05
C GLY A 51 1.82 1.97 5.04
N SER A 52 2.40 2.41 6.15
CA SER A 52 3.17 3.67 6.24
C SER A 52 4.35 3.68 5.28
N ALA A 53 5.15 2.63 5.28
CA ALA A 53 6.30 2.49 4.38
C ALA A 53 5.84 2.40 2.92
N ALA A 54 4.85 1.54 2.64
CA ALA A 54 4.33 1.35 1.29
C ALA A 54 3.76 2.65 0.70
N LEU A 55 2.95 3.39 1.45
CA LEU A 55 2.36 4.66 1.01
C LEU A 55 3.43 5.70 0.66
N LEU A 56 4.48 5.83 1.49
CA LEU A 56 5.57 6.76 1.22
C LEU A 56 6.32 6.37 -0.06
N TYR A 57 6.66 5.10 -0.26
CA TYR A 57 7.39 4.67 -1.45
C TYR A 57 6.52 4.71 -2.72
N LEU A 58 5.23 4.37 -2.65
CA LEU A 58 4.32 4.48 -3.79
C LEU A 58 4.12 5.95 -4.21
N ALA A 59 3.94 6.86 -3.25
CA ALA A 59 3.87 8.28 -3.52
C ALA A 59 5.18 8.81 -4.12
N ALA A 60 6.33 8.47 -3.53
CA ALA A 60 7.65 8.87 -4.04
C ALA A 60 7.94 8.35 -5.44
N ALA A 61 7.51 7.12 -5.75
CA ALA A 61 7.65 6.50 -7.07
C ALA A 61 6.75 7.15 -8.14
N GLY A 62 5.76 7.94 -7.75
CA GLY A 62 4.88 8.65 -8.66
C GLY A 62 3.62 7.88 -9.07
N VAL A 63 3.10 7.02 -8.19
CA VAL A 63 1.74 6.47 -8.37
C VAL A 63 0.76 7.63 -8.31
N GLY A 64 -0.06 7.78 -9.36
CA GLY A 64 -0.90 8.97 -9.52
C GLY A 64 -2.08 9.03 -8.58
N HIS A 65 -2.62 7.90 -8.13
CA HIS A 65 -3.75 7.86 -7.20
C HIS A 65 -3.56 6.77 -6.13
N LEU A 66 -3.53 7.20 -4.87
CA LEU A 66 -3.49 6.32 -3.71
C LEU A 66 -4.78 6.42 -2.92
N GLY A 67 -5.47 5.28 -2.75
CA GLY A 67 -6.52 5.11 -1.77
C GLY A 67 -5.92 4.63 -0.44
N VAL A 68 -6.34 5.20 0.68
CA VAL A 68 -5.86 4.84 2.01
C VAL A 68 -7.04 4.46 2.90
N VAL A 69 -7.10 3.22 3.35
CA VAL A 69 -8.14 2.71 4.25
C VAL A 69 -7.54 2.43 5.62
N ASP A 70 -8.03 3.08 6.65
CA ASP A 70 -7.72 2.76 8.04
C ASP A 70 -8.77 3.37 8.96
N GLY A 71 -9.26 2.60 9.93
CA GLY A 71 -10.29 3.01 10.87
C GLY A 71 -9.76 3.40 12.25
N ASP A 72 -8.45 3.55 12.44
CA ASP A 72 -7.83 3.83 13.73
C ASP A 72 -7.35 5.28 13.88
N ALA A 73 -7.01 5.66 15.11
CA ALA A 73 -6.26 6.86 15.43
C ALA A 73 -4.78 6.56 15.64
N VAL A 74 -3.94 7.59 15.56
CA VAL A 74 -2.51 7.51 15.84
C VAL A 74 -2.28 7.40 17.34
N GLU A 75 -1.51 6.41 17.75
CA GLU A 75 -1.11 6.16 19.13
C GLU A 75 0.41 6.27 19.31
N LEU A 76 0.86 6.61 20.51
CA LEU A 76 2.29 6.74 20.82
C LEU A 76 3.05 5.44 20.56
N SER A 77 2.45 4.28 20.88
CA SER A 77 3.00 2.95 20.64
C SER A 77 3.19 2.62 19.15
N ASN A 78 2.57 3.39 18.26
CA ASN A 78 2.67 3.20 16.81
C ASN A 78 3.93 3.84 16.22
N LEU A 79 4.39 4.95 16.78
CA LEU A 79 5.40 5.84 16.17
C LEU A 79 6.76 5.17 15.94
N GLN A 80 7.07 4.08 16.65
CA GLN A 80 8.32 3.34 16.46
C GLN A 80 8.40 2.58 15.11
N ARG A 81 7.25 2.40 14.40
CA ARG A 81 7.20 1.70 13.11
C ARG A 81 6.31 2.36 12.05
N GLN A 82 5.35 3.17 12.47
CA GLN A 82 4.42 3.87 11.56
C GLN A 82 5.01 5.23 11.18
N ILE A 83 6.05 5.19 10.33
CA ILE A 83 6.91 6.33 9.99
C ILE A 83 6.19 7.46 9.21
N LEU A 84 4.96 7.23 8.79
CA LEU A 84 4.10 8.23 8.16
C LEU A 84 3.66 9.31 9.15
N TYR A 85 3.58 8.99 10.45
CA TYR A 85 3.05 9.86 11.50
C TYR A 85 4.13 10.50 12.37
N ARG A 86 3.75 11.55 13.07
CA ARG A 86 4.60 12.33 13.99
C ARG A 86 3.92 12.44 15.35
N THR A 87 4.67 12.87 16.36
CA THR A 87 4.14 13.04 17.74
C THR A 87 2.96 13.99 17.81
N HIS A 88 2.89 15.01 16.95
CA HIS A 88 1.77 15.94 16.91
C HIS A 88 0.49 15.36 16.30
N ASP A 89 0.56 14.17 15.70
CA ASP A 89 -0.60 13.45 15.15
C ASP A 89 -1.33 12.59 16.19
N LEU A 90 -0.81 12.49 17.40
CA LEU A 90 -1.42 11.68 18.45
C LEU A 90 -2.90 11.98 18.63
N GLY A 91 -3.73 10.93 18.60
CA GLY A 91 -5.19 11.02 18.69
C GLY A 91 -5.92 11.41 17.42
N ARG A 92 -5.23 11.85 16.36
CA ARG A 92 -5.83 12.12 15.05
C ARG A 92 -6.12 10.84 14.29
N ARG A 93 -7.13 10.85 13.41
CA ARG A 93 -7.41 9.71 12.51
C ARG A 93 -6.20 9.47 11.59
N LYS A 94 -5.77 8.21 11.46
CA LYS A 94 -4.61 7.83 10.66
C LYS A 94 -4.72 8.30 9.21
N VAL A 95 -5.86 8.08 8.57
CA VAL A 95 -6.09 8.50 7.18
C VAL A 95 -5.99 10.00 7.01
N ALA A 96 -6.51 10.79 7.95
CA ALA A 96 -6.39 12.24 7.91
C ALA A 96 -4.95 12.72 8.11
N SER A 97 -4.20 12.07 9.01
CA SER A 97 -2.78 12.39 9.26
C SER A 97 -1.87 11.95 8.10
N ALA A 98 -2.27 10.95 7.31
CA ALA A 98 -1.50 10.47 6.18
C ALA A 98 -1.46 11.45 5.00
N THR A 99 -2.49 12.27 4.83
CA THR A 99 -2.66 13.11 3.63
C THR A 99 -1.55 14.14 3.46
N GLU A 100 -1.21 14.85 4.54
CA GLU A 100 -0.22 15.95 4.49
C GLU A 100 1.20 15.45 4.15
N PRO A 101 1.77 14.43 4.82
CA PRO A 101 3.10 13.94 4.49
C PRO A 101 3.18 13.34 3.09
N LEU A 102 2.13 12.68 2.58
CA LEU A 102 2.10 12.15 1.23
C LEU A 102 2.06 13.27 0.17
N ALA A 103 1.20 14.28 0.36
CA ALA A 103 1.13 15.44 -0.53
C ALA A 103 2.42 16.28 -0.50
N SER A 104 3.04 16.43 0.67
CA SER A 104 4.34 17.10 0.82
C SER A 104 5.47 16.35 0.14
N LEU A 105 5.45 15.01 0.16
CA LEU A 105 6.44 14.17 -0.49
C LEU A 105 6.29 14.22 -2.00
N ASN A 106 5.05 14.11 -2.50
CA ASN A 106 4.77 14.16 -3.94
C ASN A 106 3.43 14.85 -4.24
N PRO A 107 3.43 16.12 -4.67
CA PRO A 107 2.20 16.87 -4.96
C PRO A 107 1.45 16.35 -6.20
N HIS A 108 2.06 15.51 -7.03
CA HIS A 108 1.44 14.90 -8.20
C HIS A 108 0.65 13.63 -7.85
N CYS A 109 0.74 13.14 -6.62
CA CYS A 109 0.00 11.99 -6.14
C CYS A 109 -1.33 12.42 -5.50
N ARG A 110 -2.46 12.04 -6.10
CA ARG A 110 -3.78 12.20 -5.48
C ARG A 110 -3.94 11.19 -4.34
N VAL A 111 -4.32 11.67 -3.17
CA VAL A 111 -4.63 10.82 -2.01
C VAL A 111 -6.12 10.86 -1.72
N GLU A 112 -6.77 9.70 -1.71
CA GLU A 112 -8.15 9.49 -1.33
C GLU A 112 -8.22 8.68 -0.04
N THR A 113 -9.00 9.12 0.94
CA THR A 113 -9.01 8.54 2.28
C THR A 113 -10.35 7.94 2.63
N PHE A 114 -10.32 6.74 3.23
CA PHE A 114 -11.48 6.00 3.71
C PHE A 114 -11.32 5.76 5.20
N ASP A 115 -11.97 6.60 6.02
CA ASP A 115 -11.96 6.50 7.48
C ASP A 115 -12.98 5.47 7.96
N LEU A 116 -12.69 4.20 7.71
CA LEU A 116 -13.58 3.09 8.03
C LEU A 116 -12.80 1.79 8.23
N ARG A 117 -13.48 0.79 8.77
CA ARG A 117 -13.03 -0.60 8.76
C ARG A 117 -13.78 -1.34 7.65
N LEU A 118 -13.05 -2.17 6.90
CA LEU A 118 -13.66 -2.98 5.85
C LEU A 118 -14.53 -4.08 6.45
N ASP A 119 -15.69 -4.23 5.86
CA ASP A 119 -16.64 -5.29 6.11
C ASP A 119 -17.31 -5.79 4.82
N PRO A 120 -18.10 -6.87 4.83
CA PRO A 120 -18.74 -7.39 3.62
C PRO A 120 -19.69 -6.40 2.93
N GLY A 121 -20.19 -5.38 3.67
CA GLY A 121 -21.11 -4.38 3.14
C GLY A 121 -20.43 -3.26 2.36
N ASN A 122 -19.15 -2.97 2.64
CA ASN A 122 -18.44 -1.83 2.07
C ASN A 122 -17.22 -2.19 1.20
N VAL A 123 -16.64 -3.37 1.37
CA VAL A 123 -15.37 -3.73 0.71
C VAL A 123 -15.40 -3.60 -0.81
N ARG A 124 -16.51 -3.97 -1.44
CA ARG A 124 -16.64 -3.91 -2.90
C ARG A 124 -16.63 -2.49 -3.42
N GLU A 125 -17.34 -1.59 -2.76
CA GLU A 125 -17.39 -0.17 -3.12
C GLU A 125 -16.00 0.47 -2.96
N VAL A 126 -15.31 0.18 -1.87
CA VAL A 126 -13.97 0.72 -1.60
C VAL A 126 -12.92 0.20 -2.58
N VAL A 127 -12.97 -1.07 -2.96
CA VAL A 127 -12.03 -1.68 -3.94
C VAL A 127 -12.31 -1.20 -5.36
N GLN A 128 -13.56 -0.85 -5.66
CA GLN A 128 -13.96 -0.44 -7.00
C GLN A 128 -13.20 0.80 -7.47
N GLY A 129 -12.60 0.71 -8.65
CA GLY A 129 -11.88 1.83 -9.28
C GLY A 129 -10.38 1.85 -8.99
N PHE A 130 -9.87 0.90 -8.20
CA PHE A 130 -8.44 0.66 -8.03
C PHE A 130 -7.98 -0.52 -8.86
N GLU A 131 -6.74 -0.43 -9.38
CA GLU A 131 -6.14 -1.43 -10.27
C GLU A 131 -5.32 -2.47 -9.52
N VAL A 132 -4.84 -2.11 -8.31
CA VAL A 132 -4.09 -2.99 -7.41
C VAL A 132 -4.53 -2.70 -5.98
N VAL A 133 -4.70 -3.75 -5.18
CA VAL A 133 -4.92 -3.63 -3.73
C VAL A 133 -3.69 -4.14 -2.99
N LEU A 134 -3.17 -3.31 -2.09
CA LEU A 134 -2.14 -3.68 -1.13
C LEU A 134 -2.80 -3.88 0.24
N ASP A 135 -2.78 -5.11 0.72
CA ASP A 135 -3.25 -5.48 2.04
C ASP A 135 -2.09 -5.39 3.03
N ALA A 136 -2.11 -4.36 3.85
CA ALA A 136 -1.20 -4.11 4.95
C ALA A 136 -1.92 -4.24 6.32
N SER A 137 -3.06 -4.94 6.33
CA SER A 137 -3.84 -5.18 7.55
C SER A 137 -3.14 -6.17 8.48
N ASP A 138 -3.49 -6.13 9.75
CA ASP A 138 -2.91 -6.96 10.80
C ASP A 138 -3.84 -8.09 11.28
N ASN A 139 -4.93 -8.34 10.55
CA ASN A 139 -5.94 -9.32 10.98
C ASN A 139 -6.44 -10.20 9.82
N PHE A 140 -6.69 -11.46 10.12
CA PHE A 140 -7.14 -12.45 9.14
C PHE A 140 -8.54 -12.18 8.55
N PRO A 141 -9.55 -11.69 9.30
CA PRO A 141 -10.85 -11.36 8.71
C PRO A 141 -10.72 -10.38 7.53
N THR A 142 -9.97 -9.29 7.68
CA THR A 142 -9.73 -8.32 6.59
C THR A 142 -8.97 -8.94 5.43
N ARG A 143 -7.94 -9.76 5.69
CA ARG A 143 -7.17 -10.46 4.65
C ARG A 143 -8.03 -11.37 3.78
N PHE A 144 -8.87 -12.20 4.42
CA PHE A 144 -9.77 -13.08 3.68
C PHE A 144 -10.84 -12.33 2.91
N LEU A 145 -11.37 -11.26 3.49
CA LEU A 145 -12.35 -10.40 2.85
C LEU A 145 -11.78 -9.75 1.59
N LEU A 146 -10.58 -9.17 1.70
CA LEU A 146 -9.89 -8.58 0.55
C LEU A 146 -9.53 -9.60 -0.51
N ALA A 147 -9.01 -10.75 -0.10
CA ALA A 147 -8.64 -11.82 -1.02
C ALA A 147 -9.83 -12.31 -1.84
N GLU A 148 -10.98 -12.47 -1.22
CA GLU A 148 -12.22 -12.87 -1.89
C GLU A 148 -12.73 -11.75 -2.83
N CYS A 149 -12.81 -10.52 -2.32
CA CYS A 149 -13.28 -9.38 -3.10
C CYS A 149 -12.39 -9.11 -4.32
N CYS A 150 -11.06 -9.08 -4.14
CA CYS A 150 -10.11 -8.85 -5.21
C CYS A 150 -10.18 -9.96 -6.27
N TRP A 151 -10.29 -11.22 -5.85
CA TRP A 151 -10.43 -12.35 -6.78
C TRP A 151 -11.69 -12.27 -7.61
N GLN A 152 -12.84 -11.98 -6.98
CA GLN A 152 -14.13 -11.85 -7.67
C GLN A 152 -14.17 -10.66 -8.65
N ASN A 153 -13.49 -9.56 -8.34
CA ASN A 153 -13.46 -8.36 -9.15
C ASN A 153 -12.24 -8.30 -10.10
N GLN A 154 -11.45 -9.35 -10.19
CA GLN A 154 -10.27 -9.46 -11.06
C GLN A 154 -9.22 -8.38 -10.78
N VAL A 155 -9.05 -7.97 -9.52
CA VAL A 155 -8.06 -7.00 -9.07
C VAL A 155 -6.87 -7.74 -8.45
N PRO A 156 -5.63 -7.48 -8.86
CA PRO A 156 -4.42 -7.97 -8.22
C PRO A 156 -4.36 -7.61 -6.74
N LEU A 157 -3.98 -8.57 -5.89
CA LEU A 157 -3.79 -8.38 -4.47
C LEU A 157 -2.34 -8.63 -4.08
N VAL A 158 -1.72 -7.63 -3.44
CA VAL A 158 -0.43 -7.77 -2.77
C VAL A 158 -0.70 -7.79 -1.27
N SER A 159 -0.49 -8.93 -0.62
CA SER A 159 -0.73 -9.07 0.82
C SER A 159 0.58 -9.17 1.58
N ALA A 160 0.76 -8.31 2.56
CA ALA A 160 1.94 -8.25 3.40
C ALA A 160 1.60 -8.53 4.87
N ALA A 161 2.51 -9.19 5.57
CA ALA A 161 2.41 -9.45 6.99
C ALA A 161 3.77 -9.33 7.66
N ALA A 162 3.81 -8.82 8.88
CA ALA A 162 5.04 -8.76 9.66
C ALA A 162 4.75 -9.06 11.13
N THR A 163 5.65 -9.82 11.76
CA THR A 163 5.61 -10.13 13.21
C THR A 163 7.00 -10.43 13.71
N GLY A 164 7.38 -9.88 14.85
CA GLY A 164 8.71 -10.06 15.43
C GLY A 164 9.83 -9.64 14.47
N TRP A 165 10.55 -10.61 13.95
CA TRP A 165 11.66 -10.48 13.01
C TRP A 165 11.32 -10.99 11.60
N HIS A 166 10.08 -11.40 11.35
CA HIS A 166 9.64 -12.06 10.14
C HIS A 166 8.67 -11.21 9.36
N GLY A 167 8.90 -11.11 8.04
CA GLY A 167 7.98 -10.53 7.08
C GLY A 167 7.53 -11.59 6.07
N GLN A 168 6.32 -11.45 5.58
CA GLN A 168 5.75 -12.25 4.50
C GLN A 168 5.16 -11.33 3.44
N LEU A 169 5.39 -11.65 2.18
CA LEU A 169 4.79 -11.00 1.04
C LEU A 169 4.21 -12.04 0.11
N LEU A 170 2.96 -11.85 -0.29
CA LEU A 170 2.25 -12.68 -1.25
C LEU A 170 1.66 -11.79 -2.34
N VAL A 171 1.78 -12.22 -3.60
CA VAL A 171 1.09 -11.62 -4.74
C VAL A 171 0.08 -12.63 -5.28
N ALA A 172 -1.19 -12.27 -5.27
CA ALA A 172 -2.27 -13.04 -5.87
C ALA A 172 -2.79 -12.32 -7.11
N LEU A 173 -2.53 -12.91 -8.27
CA LEU A 173 -3.01 -12.40 -9.56
C LEU A 173 -4.27 -13.19 -9.95
N PRO A 174 -5.43 -12.53 -10.12
CA PRO A 174 -6.63 -13.19 -10.58
C PRO A 174 -6.44 -13.83 -11.95
N GLY A 175 -7.04 -15.00 -12.16
CA GLY A 175 -6.96 -15.71 -13.43
C GLY A 175 -6.93 -17.23 -13.24
N SER A 176 -7.31 -17.96 -14.29
CA SER A 176 -7.33 -19.43 -14.24
C SER A 176 -5.90 -19.99 -14.10
N GLY A 177 -5.72 -20.89 -13.15
CA GLY A 177 -4.43 -21.52 -12.87
C GLY A 177 -3.53 -20.77 -11.90
N ASN A 178 -3.84 -19.54 -11.53
CA ASN A 178 -3.08 -18.80 -10.52
C ASN A 178 -3.56 -19.15 -9.11
N PRO A 179 -2.65 -19.21 -8.11
CA PRO A 179 -3.05 -19.39 -6.72
C PRO A 179 -3.65 -18.10 -6.16
N CYS A 180 -4.74 -18.24 -5.41
CA CYS A 180 -5.27 -17.15 -4.60
C CYS A 180 -4.71 -17.19 -3.17
N TYR A 181 -5.04 -16.20 -2.34
CA TYR A 181 -4.60 -16.16 -0.94
C TYR A 181 -5.00 -17.41 -0.15
N ARG A 182 -6.19 -17.98 -0.39
CA ARG A 182 -6.66 -19.21 0.28
C ARG A 182 -5.93 -20.48 -0.15
N CYS A 183 -5.23 -20.47 -1.28
CA CYS A 183 -4.36 -21.58 -1.65
C CYS A 183 -3.13 -21.67 -0.73
N LEU A 184 -2.65 -20.54 -0.21
CA LEU A 184 -1.55 -20.49 0.76
C LEU A 184 -2.05 -20.60 2.20
N VAL A 185 -3.14 -19.88 2.51
CA VAL A 185 -3.75 -19.81 3.85
C VAL A 185 -5.20 -20.28 3.75
N PRO A 186 -5.46 -21.59 3.76
CA PRO A 186 -6.81 -22.15 3.58
C PRO A 186 -7.81 -21.70 4.66
N GLN A 187 -7.33 -21.53 5.88
CA GLN A 187 -8.13 -21.11 7.04
C GLN A 187 -7.28 -20.24 7.98
N ALA A 188 -7.95 -19.38 8.72
CA ALA A 188 -7.28 -18.60 9.75
C ALA A 188 -6.65 -19.54 10.79
N PRO A 189 -5.38 -19.30 11.19
CA PRO A 189 -4.81 -20.04 12.29
C PRO A 189 -5.59 -19.76 13.58
N PRO A 190 -5.53 -20.67 14.57
CA PRO A 190 -6.14 -20.42 15.88
C PRO A 190 -5.61 -19.10 16.46
N GLU A 191 -6.48 -18.31 17.10
CA GLU A 191 -6.12 -17.00 17.68
C GLU A 191 -4.87 -17.07 18.60
N LYS A 192 -4.70 -18.16 19.33
CA LYS A 192 -3.55 -18.38 20.21
C LYS A 192 -2.24 -18.63 19.45
N ALA A 193 -2.30 -19.00 18.18
CA ALA A 193 -1.11 -19.32 17.38
C ALA A 193 -0.47 -18.07 16.75
N VAL A 194 -1.22 -16.98 16.64
CA VAL A 194 -0.74 -15.72 16.08
C VAL A 194 -1.08 -14.58 17.04
N PRO A 195 -0.24 -14.33 18.05
CA PRO A 195 -0.47 -13.23 18.96
C PRO A 195 -0.42 -11.89 18.19
N PRO A 196 -1.28 -10.93 18.55
CA PRO A 196 -1.24 -9.60 17.94
C PRO A 196 0.13 -8.95 18.15
N SER A 197 0.52 -8.04 17.26
CA SER A 197 1.84 -7.35 17.32
C SER A 197 2.11 -6.66 18.66
N ALA A 198 1.05 -6.25 19.37
CA ALA A 198 1.16 -5.70 20.73
C ALA A 198 1.69 -6.71 21.77
N GLN A 199 1.55 -8.01 21.51
CA GLN A 199 2.04 -9.09 22.40
C GLN A 199 3.32 -9.76 21.85
N ALA A 200 3.41 -9.92 20.53
CA ALA A 200 4.55 -10.58 19.88
C ALA A 200 5.76 -9.64 19.74
N GLY A 201 5.54 -8.33 19.78
CA GLY A 201 6.53 -7.34 19.39
C GLY A 201 6.76 -7.31 17.88
N ILE A 202 7.39 -6.25 17.40
CA ILE A 202 7.77 -6.10 15.99
C ILE A 202 8.91 -5.11 15.85
N LEU A 203 9.91 -5.47 15.07
CA LEU A 203 10.97 -4.55 14.69
C LEU A 203 10.44 -3.61 13.58
N GLY A 204 10.53 -2.29 13.79
CA GLY A 204 9.99 -1.30 12.86
C GLY A 204 10.52 -1.40 11.43
N ALA A 205 11.76 -1.85 11.25
CA ALA A 205 12.35 -2.03 9.91
C ALA A 205 11.87 -3.30 9.19
N VAL A 206 11.09 -4.16 9.84
CA VAL A 206 10.46 -5.36 9.23
C VAL A 206 9.00 -5.07 8.83
N ALA A 207 8.42 -4.04 9.42
CA ALA A 207 7.03 -3.63 9.18
C ALA A 207 6.90 -2.65 8.01
#